data_73ad1932a7cfe13d31ad27fdf8726a13
#
_entry.id   73ad1932a7cfe13d31ad27fdf8726a13
#
_cell.length_a   1.000
_cell.length_b   1.000
_cell.length_c   1.000
_cell.angle_alpha   90.00
_cell.angle_beta   90.00
_cell.angle_gamma   90.00
#
_symmetry.space_group_name_H-M   'P 1'
#
loop_
_entity.id
_entity.type
_entity.pdbx_description
1 polymer ?
#
loop_
_entity_poly.entity_id
_entity_poly.type
_entity_poly.pdbx_seq_one_letter_code
_entity_poly.pdbx_strand_id
1 'polypeptide(L)'
;MKKLMFVFMSLLTIGLFQSQNKKSITMKKKILFVVTSHDKKGNTGEDTGYYLGEVSHPWEVLHKAGYEIDFVSPKGGTPPVDGFDLNDPVNKEFWENKEYKTKIDNSLQPSQVNPSDYSAIFYAGGHGAMWDFADNTELAGIASKIYENGGIVAGVCHGPAGLVNIKLSNGKYLVDGKKINAFTNEEEAEVKLTNVVPFLLEDKLKERGAQFEKSGLWQNHVVTDQRVITGQNPQSAKSVGEAIAKELNQ
;
A
#
# COMPACT_ATOMS: atom_id res chain seq x y z
N MET A 1 28.73 -4.19 87.90
CA MET A 1 29.17 -4.29 86.50
C MET A 1 28.03 -4.90 85.66
N LYS A 2 27.26 -4.07 84.99
CA LYS A 2 26.10 -4.50 84.12
C LYS A 2 26.56 -4.51 82.67
N LYS A 3 26.54 -5.71 82.06
CA LYS A 3 26.83 -5.89 80.65
C LYS A 3 25.56 -5.50 79.78
N LEU A 4 25.73 -4.53 78.91
CA LEU A 4 24.74 -4.11 77.98
C LEU A 4 24.89 -4.97 76.76
N MET A 5 23.79 -5.66 76.37
CA MET A 5 23.73 -6.55 75.20
C MET A 5 23.05 -5.77 74.09
N PHE A 6 23.78 -5.42 73.03
CA PHE A 6 23.23 -4.80 71.82
C PHE A 6 22.64 -5.88 70.88
N VAL A 7 21.36 -5.80 70.61
CA VAL A 7 20.66 -6.61 69.59
C VAL A 7 20.71 -5.85 68.30
N PHE A 8 21.42 -6.38 67.28
CA PHE A 8 21.37 -5.88 65.90
C PHE A 8 20.15 -6.45 65.25
N MET A 9 19.19 -5.56 64.87
CA MET A 9 18.02 -5.88 64.12
C MET A 9 18.32 -5.57 62.65
N SER A 10 18.61 -6.62 61.86
CA SER A 10 18.81 -6.51 60.40
C SER A 10 17.45 -6.37 59.70
N LEU A 11 17.20 -5.20 59.14
CA LEU A 11 16.07 -4.97 58.22
C LEU A 11 16.38 -5.60 56.86
N LEU A 12 15.69 -6.70 56.55
CA LEU A 12 15.63 -7.26 55.19
C LEU A 12 14.67 -6.42 54.35
N THR A 13 15.21 -5.58 53.49
CA THR A 13 14.39 -4.91 52.45
C THR A 13 14.14 -5.88 51.31
N ILE A 14 12.92 -6.42 51.23
CA ILE A 14 12.45 -7.20 50.10
C ILE A 14 12.14 -6.21 48.96
N GLY A 15 13.04 -6.11 47.99
CA GLY A 15 12.82 -5.37 46.76
C GLY A 15 11.78 -6.09 45.90
N LEU A 16 10.59 -5.51 45.81
CA LEU A 16 9.58 -5.91 44.84
C LEU A 16 10.06 -5.53 43.44
N PHE A 17 10.58 -6.51 42.72
CA PHE A 17 10.77 -6.38 41.27
C PHE A 17 9.38 -6.34 40.59
N GLN A 18 8.88 -5.16 40.29
CA GLN A 18 7.78 -5.00 39.38
C GLN A 18 8.25 -5.36 37.96
N SER A 19 7.91 -6.57 37.55
CA SER A 19 7.99 -6.98 36.16
C SER A 19 7.07 -6.07 35.33
N GLN A 20 7.66 -5.10 34.67
CA GLN A 20 6.94 -4.35 33.65
C GLN A 20 6.63 -5.30 32.49
N ASN A 21 5.38 -5.76 32.40
CA ASN A 21 4.84 -6.44 31.25
C ASN A 21 4.94 -5.46 30.06
N LYS A 22 6.02 -5.52 29.29
CA LYS A 22 6.07 -4.97 27.94
C LYS A 22 4.96 -5.69 27.16
N LYS A 23 3.83 -5.03 27.02
CA LYS A 23 2.80 -5.42 26.07
C LYS A 23 3.51 -5.54 24.72
N SER A 24 3.76 -6.76 24.27
CA SER A 24 4.19 -7.03 22.90
C SER A 24 3.14 -6.38 22.00
N ILE A 25 3.52 -5.32 21.32
CA ILE A 25 2.71 -4.74 20.23
C ILE A 25 2.80 -5.79 19.15
N THR A 26 1.79 -6.67 19.10
CA THR A 26 1.65 -7.62 18.02
C THR A 26 1.43 -6.78 16.78
N MET A 27 2.44 -6.70 15.91
CA MET A 27 2.33 -6.00 14.64
C MET A 27 1.13 -6.56 13.90
N LYS A 28 0.28 -5.68 13.40
CA LYS A 28 -0.86 -6.05 12.58
C LYS A 28 -0.34 -6.74 11.34
N LYS A 29 -0.87 -7.92 11.04
CA LYS A 29 -0.42 -8.73 9.91
C LYS A 29 -1.30 -8.55 8.67
N LYS A 30 -2.09 -7.46 8.60
CA LYS A 30 -3.00 -7.21 7.47
C LYS A 30 -2.53 -6.06 6.59
N ILE A 31 -2.66 -6.25 5.27
CA ILE A 31 -2.39 -5.26 4.24
C ILE A 31 -3.64 -5.09 3.39
N LEU A 32 -4.01 -3.85 3.13
CA LEU A 32 -5.16 -3.51 2.30
C LEU A 32 -4.69 -3.25 0.86
N PHE A 33 -5.12 -4.05 -0.09
CA PHE A 33 -4.92 -3.82 -1.51
C PHE A 33 -6.10 -3.06 -2.09
N VAL A 34 -5.80 -1.96 -2.77
CA VAL A 34 -6.79 -1.15 -3.49
C VAL A 34 -6.75 -1.51 -4.96
N VAL A 35 -7.90 -1.88 -5.51
CA VAL A 35 -8.09 -2.18 -6.93
C VAL A 35 -9.18 -1.29 -7.51
N THR A 36 -9.07 -0.94 -8.80
CA THR A 36 -10.05 -0.06 -9.45
C THR A 36 -11.39 -0.75 -9.65
N SER A 37 -12.47 0.04 -9.65
CA SER A 37 -13.80 -0.37 -10.11
C SER A 37 -14.12 0.13 -11.51
N HIS A 38 -13.18 0.81 -12.18
CA HIS A 38 -13.37 1.43 -13.49
C HIS A 38 -12.96 0.47 -14.62
N ASP A 39 -13.81 0.31 -15.62
CA ASP A 39 -13.72 -0.76 -16.62
C ASP A 39 -13.48 -0.27 -18.06
N LYS A 40 -13.38 1.04 -18.31
CA LYS A 40 -13.21 1.59 -19.67
C LYS A 40 -12.04 2.56 -19.77
N LYS A 41 -11.27 2.49 -20.86
CA LYS A 41 -10.22 3.47 -21.16
C LYS A 41 -10.84 4.72 -21.83
N GLY A 42 -11.47 5.57 -21.00
CA GLY A 42 -12.13 6.76 -21.49
C GLY A 42 -13.14 6.47 -22.60
N ASN A 43 -13.05 7.20 -23.72
CA ASN A 43 -13.95 7.05 -24.87
C ASN A 43 -13.37 6.16 -25.99
N THR A 44 -12.34 5.36 -25.72
CA THR A 44 -11.71 4.50 -26.75
C THR A 44 -12.56 3.28 -27.10
N GLY A 45 -13.48 2.89 -26.24
CA GLY A 45 -14.22 1.64 -26.33
C GLY A 45 -13.48 0.41 -25.81
N GLU A 46 -12.22 0.57 -25.44
CA GLU A 46 -11.40 -0.51 -24.85
C GLU A 46 -11.70 -0.71 -23.38
N ASP A 47 -11.64 -1.97 -22.96
CA ASP A 47 -11.76 -2.34 -21.55
C ASP A 47 -10.46 -2.09 -20.79
N THR A 48 -10.58 -1.90 -19.47
CA THR A 48 -9.48 -1.80 -18.52
C THR A 48 -9.90 -2.36 -17.15
N GLY A 49 -9.02 -2.28 -16.18
CA GLY A 49 -9.23 -2.75 -14.83
C GLY A 49 -7.94 -2.62 -14.02
N TYR A 50 -7.83 -3.38 -12.93
CA TYR A 50 -6.55 -3.56 -12.27
C TYR A 50 -5.65 -4.49 -13.11
N TYR A 51 -4.35 -4.19 -13.17
CA TYR A 51 -3.40 -5.04 -13.89
C TYR A 51 -3.07 -6.27 -13.05
N LEU A 52 -3.36 -7.48 -13.57
CA LEU A 52 -3.28 -8.72 -12.80
C LEU A 52 -1.91 -8.93 -12.14
N GLY A 53 -0.83 -8.72 -12.89
CA GLY A 53 0.54 -8.88 -12.37
C GLY A 53 0.90 -7.91 -11.25
N GLU A 54 0.22 -6.76 -11.17
CA GLU A 54 0.46 -5.78 -10.11
C GLU A 54 -0.32 -6.08 -8.82
N VAL A 55 -1.21 -7.03 -8.87
CA VAL A 55 -1.85 -7.63 -7.69
C VAL A 55 -1.12 -8.91 -7.28
N SER A 56 -0.92 -9.82 -8.23
CA SER A 56 -0.42 -11.18 -7.96
C SER A 56 1.02 -11.21 -7.45
N HIS A 57 1.93 -10.43 -8.05
CA HIS A 57 3.34 -10.43 -7.67
C HIS A 57 3.60 -9.85 -6.28
N PRO A 58 3.04 -8.69 -5.89
CA PRO A 58 3.12 -8.23 -4.49
C PRO A 58 2.39 -9.16 -3.53
N TRP A 59 1.23 -9.73 -3.93
CA TRP A 59 0.52 -10.70 -3.13
C TRP A 59 1.39 -11.92 -2.80
N GLU A 60 2.07 -12.50 -3.78
CA GLU A 60 2.95 -13.65 -3.58
C GLU A 60 4.00 -13.38 -2.51
N VAL A 61 4.70 -12.24 -2.61
CA VAL A 61 5.75 -11.84 -1.68
C VAL A 61 5.19 -11.66 -0.27
N LEU A 62 4.11 -10.91 -0.13
CA LEU A 62 3.54 -10.55 1.15
C LEU A 62 2.83 -11.73 1.81
N HIS A 63 2.12 -12.54 1.04
CA HIS A 63 1.49 -13.78 1.52
C HIS A 63 2.52 -14.78 2.03
N LYS A 64 3.62 -15.01 1.27
CA LYS A 64 4.74 -15.86 1.71
C LYS A 64 5.45 -15.31 2.95
N ALA A 65 5.44 -14.00 3.14
CA ALA A 65 5.95 -13.36 4.36
C ALA A 65 4.97 -13.44 5.56
N GLY A 66 3.79 -14.04 5.37
CA GLY A 66 2.80 -14.27 6.43
C GLY A 66 1.83 -13.14 6.68
N TYR A 67 1.70 -12.19 5.73
CA TYR A 67 0.70 -11.14 5.80
C TYR A 67 -0.64 -11.60 5.21
N GLU A 68 -1.74 -11.25 5.89
CA GLU A 68 -3.09 -11.38 5.36
C GLU A 68 -3.39 -10.18 4.46
N ILE A 69 -4.05 -10.42 3.32
CA ILE A 69 -4.39 -9.38 2.36
C ILE A 69 -5.91 -9.35 2.20
N ASP A 70 -6.47 -8.16 2.36
CA ASP A 70 -7.84 -7.85 2.01
C ASP A 70 -7.87 -6.89 0.82
N PHE A 71 -8.96 -6.90 0.06
CA PHE A 71 -9.14 -6.05 -1.12
C PHE A 71 -10.26 -5.04 -0.89
N VAL A 72 -10.04 -3.82 -1.35
CA VAL A 72 -11.03 -2.75 -1.40
C VAL A 72 -11.05 -2.15 -2.80
N SER A 73 -12.23 -1.81 -3.27
CA SER A 73 -12.38 -1.05 -4.51
C SER A 73 -13.39 0.09 -4.32
N PRO A 74 -13.36 1.15 -5.13
CA PRO A 74 -14.27 2.29 -4.97
C PRO A 74 -15.75 1.93 -4.86
N LYS A 75 -16.19 0.88 -5.57
CA LYS A 75 -17.59 0.43 -5.58
C LYS A 75 -17.83 -0.85 -4.79
N GLY A 76 -16.75 -1.55 -4.37
CA GLY A 76 -16.86 -2.91 -3.83
C GLY A 76 -17.26 -3.95 -4.90
N GLY A 77 -17.37 -5.20 -4.48
CA GLY A 77 -17.73 -6.31 -5.36
C GLY A 77 -16.60 -6.75 -6.29
N THR A 78 -16.93 -7.31 -7.44
CA THR A 78 -15.95 -7.84 -8.40
C THR A 78 -15.34 -6.72 -9.26
N PRO A 79 -14.04 -6.40 -9.08
CA PRO A 79 -13.38 -5.38 -9.88
C PRO A 79 -13.04 -5.90 -11.28
N PRO A 80 -13.00 -5.03 -12.30
CA PRO A 80 -12.55 -5.41 -13.64
C PRO A 80 -11.05 -5.68 -13.65
N VAL A 81 -10.62 -6.65 -14.47
CA VAL A 81 -9.21 -7.06 -14.61
C VAL A 81 -8.67 -6.67 -15.98
N ASP A 82 -7.42 -6.20 -16.00
CA ASP A 82 -6.59 -5.92 -17.18
C ASP A 82 -5.30 -6.76 -17.11
N GLY A 83 -4.59 -6.89 -18.23
CA GLY A 83 -3.33 -7.63 -18.27
C GLY A 83 -3.49 -9.11 -17.87
N PHE A 84 -4.62 -9.72 -18.22
CA PHE A 84 -4.94 -11.10 -17.87
C PHE A 84 -4.06 -12.07 -18.64
N ASP A 85 -3.01 -12.59 -17.97
CA ASP A 85 -2.10 -13.58 -18.52
C ASP A 85 -1.82 -14.67 -17.48
N LEU A 86 -2.38 -15.86 -17.69
CA LEU A 86 -2.16 -17.05 -16.85
C LEU A 86 -0.96 -17.93 -17.30
N ASN A 87 -0.20 -17.51 -18.32
CA ASN A 87 1.10 -18.10 -18.60
C ASN A 87 2.15 -17.66 -17.57
N ASP A 88 1.96 -16.50 -16.94
CA ASP A 88 2.73 -16.13 -15.76
C ASP A 88 2.30 -17.02 -14.57
N PRO A 89 3.24 -17.81 -14.00
CA PRO A 89 2.91 -18.75 -12.94
C PRO A 89 2.40 -18.08 -11.65
N VAL A 90 2.84 -16.85 -11.37
CA VAL A 90 2.40 -16.10 -10.19
C VAL A 90 0.97 -15.59 -10.37
N ASN A 91 0.65 -15.10 -11.57
CA ASN A 91 -0.71 -14.74 -11.93
C ASN A 91 -1.65 -15.93 -11.80
N LYS A 92 -1.22 -17.08 -12.30
CA LYS A 92 -1.99 -18.33 -12.23
C LYS A 92 -2.19 -18.78 -10.78
N GLU A 93 -1.12 -18.79 -9.96
CA GLU A 93 -1.19 -19.16 -8.54
C GLU A 93 -2.20 -18.28 -7.78
N PHE A 94 -2.13 -16.96 -7.97
CA PHE A 94 -3.10 -16.03 -7.38
C PHE A 94 -4.54 -16.30 -7.85
N TRP A 95 -4.72 -16.42 -9.17
CA TRP A 95 -6.06 -16.57 -9.77
C TRP A 95 -6.75 -17.87 -9.39
N GLU A 96 -5.99 -18.96 -9.21
CA GLU A 96 -6.49 -20.29 -8.80
C GLU A 96 -6.59 -20.42 -7.27
N ASN A 97 -6.03 -19.49 -6.50
CA ASN A 97 -6.15 -19.48 -5.04
C ASN A 97 -7.58 -19.11 -4.64
N LYS A 98 -8.34 -20.08 -4.18
CA LYS A 98 -9.79 -19.92 -3.86
C LYS A 98 -10.05 -18.84 -2.81
N GLU A 99 -9.19 -18.72 -1.81
CA GLU A 99 -9.35 -17.73 -0.76
C GLU A 99 -9.22 -16.31 -1.32
N TYR A 100 -8.10 -16.00 -1.97
CA TYR A 100 -7.82 -14.67 -2.48
C TYR A 100 -8.66 -14.30 -3.69
N LYS A 101 -9.00 -15.28 -4.55
CA LYS A 101 -9.96 -15.08 -5.64
C LYS A 101 -11.34 -14.70 -5.09
N THR A 102 -11.79 -15.35 -4.03
CA THR A 102 -13.05 -14.98 -3.36
C THR A 102 -12.96 -13.60 -2.74
N LYS A 103 -11.85 -13.26 -2.08
CA LYS A 103 -11.66 -11.94 -1.46
C LYS A 103 -11.68 -10.81 -2.50
N ILE A 104 -10.97 -10.96 -3.64
CA ILE A 104 -10.94 -9.91 -4.66
C ILE A 104 -12.27 -9.80 -5.40
N ASP A 105 -12.96 -10.91 -5.68
CA ASP A 105 -14.28 -10.90 -6.32
C ASP A 105 -15.37 -10.28 -5.44
N ASN A 106 -15.14 -10.20 -4.14
CA ASN A 106 -15.99 -9.56 -3.15
C ASN A 106 -15.23 -8.45 -2.43
N SER A 107 -14.51 -7.60 -3.18
CA SER A 107 -13.77 -6.50 -2.60
C SER A 107 -14.65 -5.61 -1.74
N LEU A 108 -14.09 -5.12 -0.64
CA LEU A 108 -14.78 -4.23 0.29
C LEU A 108 -15.10 -2.89 -0.39
N GLN A 109 -16.16 -2.23 0.08
CA GLN A 109 -16.34 -0.80 -0.14
C GLN A 109 -15.50 -0.01 0.88
N PRO A 110 -15.06 1.22 0.57
CA PRO A 110 -14.28 2.03 1.50
C PRO A 110 -14.95 2.20 2.87
N SER A 111 -16.27 2.34 2.91
CA SER A 111 -17.07 2.45 4.15
C SER A 111 -17.00 1.22 5.08
N GLN A 112 -16.60 0.07 4.55
CA GLN A 112 -16.46 -1.19 5.31
C GLN A 112 -15.04 -1.36 5.91
N VAL A 113 -14.10 -0.49 5.56
CA VAL A 113 -12.71 -0.58 5.96
C VAL A 113 -12.48 0.16 7.28
N ASN A 114 -11.96 -0.56 8.30
CA ASN A 114 -11.42 0.08 9.49
C ASN A 114 -9.89 0.27 9.29
N PRO A 115 -9.38 1.50 9.10
CA PRO A 115 -7.94 1.73 8.86
C PRO A 115 -7.03 1.20 9.98
N SER A 116 -7.60 1.07 11.18
CA SER A 116 -6.84 0.58 12.33
C SER A 116 -6.46 -0.90 12.23
N ASP A 117 -7.01 -1.66 11.32
CA ASP A 117 -6.74 -3.09 11.17
C ASP A 117 -5.53 -3.39 10.26
N TYR A 118 -5.04 -2.36 9.54
CA TYR A 118 -4.03 -2.53 8.50
C TYR A 118 -2.69 -1.87 8.86
N SER A 119 -1.59 -2.57 8.53
CA SER A 119 -0.22 -2.06 8.65
C SER A 119 0.24 -1.34 7.38
N ALA A 120 -0.41 -1.61 6.26
CA ALA A 120 -0.13 -0.96 4.98
C ALA A 120 -1.37 -0.89 4.11
N ILE A 121 -1.39 0.11 3.22
CA ILE A 121 -2.31 0.19 2.08
C ILE A 121 -1.48 0.24 0.80
N PHE A 122 -1.84 -0.59 -0.17
CA PHE A 122 -1.15 -0.72 -1.44
C PHE A 122 -2.13 -0.52 -2.59
N TYR A 123 -1.86 0.45 -3.45
CA TYR A 123 -2.65 0.76 -4.63
C TYR A 123 -2.07 0.03 -5.85
N ALA A 124 -2.77 -1.00 -6.32
CA ALA A 124 -2.44 -1.66 -7.57
C ALA A 124 -2.78 -0.74 -8.75
N GLY A 125 -1.97 -0.82 -9.79
CA GLY A 125 -2.25 -0.05 -10.99
C GLY A 125 -3.15 -0.78 -11.99
N GLY A 126 -2.91 -0.51 -13.25
CA GLY A 126 -3.84 -0.67 -14.35
C GLY A 126 -4.50 0.67 -14.65
N HIS A 127 -4.80 0.95 -15.91
CA HIS A 127 -5.26 2.27 -16.32
C HIS A 127 -6.55 2.72 -15.63
N GLY A 128 -7.44 1.78 -15.26
CA GLY A 128 -8.67 2.08 -14.53
C GLY A 128 -8.48 2.96 -13.29
N ALA A 129 -7.35 2.80 -12.60
CA ALA A 129 -6.97 3.60 -11.43
C ALA A 129 -6.97 5.12 -11.69
N MET A 130 -6.70 5.53 -12.93
CA MET A 130 -6.66 6.93 -13.31
C MET A 130 -8.01 7.64 -13.21
N TRP A 131 -9.12 6.89 -13.31
CA TRP A 131 -10.49 7.46 -13.31
C TRP A 131 -11.16 7.47 -11.96
N ASP A 132 -10.78 6.55 -11.04
CA ASP A 132 -11.55 6.38 -9.81
C ASP A 132 -10.74 6.43 -8.50
N PHE A 133 -9.41 6.58 -8.55
CA PHE A 133 -8.61 6.69 -7.33
C PHE A 133 -8.40 8.12 -6.87
N ALA A 134 -7.99 9.04 -7.77
CA ALA A 134 -7.52 10.37 -7.39
C ALA A 134 -8.57 11.18 -6.62
N ASP A 135 -9.82 11.10 -7.00
CA ASP A 135 -10.93 11.85 -6.41
C ASP A 135 -11.72 11.07 -5.36
N ASN A 136 -11.28 9.85 -5.02
CA ASN A 136 -11.92 9.06 -3.98
C ASN A 136 -11.48 9.51 -2.58
N THR A 137 -12.27 10.41 -1.98
CA THR A 137 -11.97 11.00 -0.67
C THR A 137 -12.00 9.98 0.48
N GLU A 138 -12.80 8.91 0.36
CA GLU A 138 -12.87 7.86 1.39
C GLU A 138 -11.58 7.04 1.39
N LEU A 139 -11.10 6.57 0.24
CA LEU A 139 -9.82 5.88 0.11
C LEU A 139 -8.66 6.76 0.55
N ALA A 140 -8.66 8.04 0.17
CA ALA A 140 -7.64 8.99 0.62
C ALA A 140 -7.64 9.15 2.14
N GLY A 141 -8.81 9.20 2.78
CA GLY A 141 -8.95 9.26 4.23
C GLY A 141 -8.49 7.99 4.94
N ILE A 142 -8.74 6.82 4.36
CA ILE A 142 -8.24 5.53 4.87
C ILE A 142 -6.70 5.51 4.82
N ALA A 143 -6.12 5.87 3.68
CA ALA A 143 -4.67 5.90 3.50
C ALA A 143 -3.97 6.90 4.44
N SER A 144 -4.55 8.11 4.60
CA SER A 144 -4.07 9.11 5.55
C SER A 144 -4.02 8.54 6.97
N LYS A 145 -5.11 7.91 7.43
CA LYS A 145 -5.18 7.31 8.78
C LYS A 145 -4.19 6.15 8.96
N ILE A 146 -4.03 5.28 7.96
CA ILE A 146 -3.03 4.21 8.01
C ILE A 146 -1.63 4.80 8.14
N TYR A 147 -1.30 5.82 7.33
CA TYR A 147 0.00 6.48 7.39
C TYR A 147 0.26 7.18 8.73
N GLU A 148 -0.70 7.94 9.23
CA GLU A 148 -0.58 8.66 10.51
C GLU A 148 -0.53 7.72 11.71
N ASN A 149 -1.09 6.53 11.61
CA ASN A 149 -0.96 5.45 12.59
C ASN A 149 0.37 4.67 12.50
N GLY A 150 1.32 5.14 11.68
CA GLY A 150 2.62 4.50 11.53
C GLY A 150 2.69 3.44 10.42
N GLY A 151 1.61 3.24 9.65
CA GLY A 151 1.56 2.28 8.55
C GLY A 151 2.19 2.81 7.26
N ILE A 152 2.25 1.96 6.25
CA ILE A 152 2.84 2.23 4.94
C ILE A 152 1.74 2.60 3.94
N VAL A 153 2.03 3.56 3.06
CA VAL A 153 1.26 3.84 1.85
C VAL A 153 2.11 3.49 0.64
N ALA A 154 1.63 2.60 -0.20
CA ALA A 154 2.38 2.14 -1.35
C ALA A 154 1.52 2.13 -2.62
N GLY A 155 2.17 2.09 -3.79
CA GLY A 155 1.50 1.95 -5.07
C GLY A 155 2.47 1.62 -6.20
N VAL A 156 1.96 1.12 -7.32
CA VAL A 156 2.76 0.77 -8.49
C VAL A 156 2.06 1.22 -9.77
N CYS A 157 2.83 1.59 -10.80
CA CYS A 157 2.33 1.96 -12.14
C CYS A 157 1.34 3.14 -12.06
N HIS A 158 0.07 2.93 -12.38
CA HIS A 158 -1.00 3.92 -12.22
C HIS A 158 -1.61 3.95 -10.78
N GLY A 159 -1.28 2.98 -9.93
CA GLY A 159 -1.76 2.95 -8.53
C GLY A 159 -1.50 4.24 -7.75
N PRO A 160 -0.34 4.91 -7.91
CA PRO A 160 -0.08 6.20 -7.26
C PRO A 160 -1.05 7.33 -7.61
N ALA A 161 -1.99 7.16 -8.57
CA ALA A 161 -3.14 8.05 -8.72
C ALA A 161 -3.92 8.19 -7.40
N GLY A 162 -3.99 7.12 -6.59
CA GLY A 162 -4.59 7.15 -5.27
C GLY A 162 -3.83 8.00 -4.24
N LEU A 163 -2.57 8.32 -4.49
CA LEU A 163 -1.75 9.15 -3.60
C LEU A 163 -1.89 10.66 -3.87
N VAL A 164 -2.39 11.03 -5.05
CA VAL A 164 -2.44 12.42 -5.55
C VAL A 164 -3.13 13.38 -4.58
N ASN A 165 -4.22 12.96 -3.97
CA ASN A 165 -5.04 13.84 -3.13
C ASN A 165 -5.10 13.39 -1.65
N ILE A 166 -4.22 12.50 -1.20
CA ILE A 166 -4.12 12.17 0.23
C ILE A 166 -3.61 13.39 0.99
N LYS A 167 -4.44 13.90 1.90
CA LYS A 167 -4.06 14.98 2.83
C LYS A 167 -3.88 14.42 4.23
N LEU A 168 -2.79 14.82 4.87
CA LEU A 168 -2.51 14.51 6.27
C LEU A 168 -3.24 15.52 7.20
N SER A 169 -3.29 15.21 8.49
CA SER A 169 -3.94 16.05 9.50
C SER A 169 -3.38 17.48 9.58
N ASN A 170 -2.12 17.68 9.15
CA ASN A 170 -1.48 18.99 9.03
C ASN A 170 -1.90 19.78 7.79
N GLY A 171 -2.80 19.25 6.95
CA GLY A 171 -3.31 19.86 5.72
C GLY A 171 -2.40 19.71 4.49
N LYS A 172 -1.20 19.17 4.63
CA LYS A 172 -0.27 18.93 3.50
C LYS A 172 -0.63 17.65 2.74
N TYR A 173 -0.29 17.61 1.45
CA TYR A 173 -0.36 16.37 0.70
C TYR A 173 0.66 15.36 1.23
N LEU A 174 0.29 14.07 1.25
CA LEU A 174 1.20 13.00 1.66
C LEU A 174 2.50 13.00 0.85
N VAL A 175 2.40 13.31 -0.43
CA VAL A 175 3.53 13.29 -1.38
C VAL A 175 4.37 14.57 -1.36
N ASP A 176 3.93 15.63 -0.67
CA ASP A 176 4.65 16.92 -0.63
C ASP A 176 6.05 16.73 -0.04
N GLY A 177 7.06 17.09 -0.85
CA GLY A 177 8.48 16.97 -0.54
C GLY A 177 9.06 15.56 -0.56
N LYS A 178 8.25 14.52 -0.86
CA LYS A 178 8.72 13.13 -0.89
C LYS A 178 9.21 12.71 -2.27
N LYS A 179 10.23 11.87 -2.28
CA LYS A 179 10.67 11.13 -3.44
C LYS A 179 9.69 10.02 -3.74
N ILE A 180 9.15 10.01 -4.95
CA ILE A 180 8.22 8.99 -5.43
C ILE A 180 8.40 8.78 -6.94
N ASN A 181 7.87 7.68 -7.41
CA ASN A 181 7.69 7.43 -8.83
C ASN A 181 6.28 6.89 -9.11
N ALA A 182 5.95 6.79 -10.38
CA ALA A 182 4.71 6.22 -10.90
C ALA A 182 4.91 5.97 -12.40
N PHE A 183 3.88 5.50 -13.09
CA PHE A 183 3.86 5.42 -14.54
C PHE A 183 4.20 6.80 -15.13
N THR A 184 5.22 6.84 -15.99
CA THR A 184 5.78 8.10 -16.47
C THR A 184 5.03 8.64 -17.67
N ASN A 185 5.20 9.94 -17.95
CA ASN A 185 4.65 10.55 -19.17
C ASN A 185 5.19 9.88 -20.45
N GLU A 186 6.45 9.40 -20.40
CA GLU A 186 7.08 8.70 -21.52
C GLU A 186 6.46 7.33 -21.75
N GLU A 187 6.19 6.58 -20.66
CA GLU A 187 5.47 5.30 -20.73
C GLU A 187 4.02 5.49 -21.19
N GLU A 188 3.33 6.55 -20.75
CA GLU A 188 1.97 6.88 -21.20
C GLU A 188 1.94 7.23 -22.70
N ALA A 189 2.97 7.92 -23.20
CA ALA A 189 3.12 8.21 -24.61
C ALA A 189 3.41 6.96 -25.44
N GLU A 190 4.24 6.03 -24.92
CA GLU A 190 4.57 4.76 -25.58
C GLU A 190 3.31 3.89 -25.79
N VAL A 191 2.44 3.83 -24.77
CA VAL A 191 1.15 3.11 -24.89
C VAL A 191 0.07 3.93 -25.59
N LYS A 192 0.36 5.17 -26.05
CA LYS A 192 -0.52 6.06 -26.81
C LYS A 192 -1.78 6.50 -26.07
N LEU A 193 -1.71 6.59 -24.74
CA LEU A 193 -2.84 6.97 -23.90
C LEU A 193 -2.72 8.38 -23.29
N THR A 194 -1.68 9.15 -23.66
CA THR A 194 -1.45 10.53 -23.18
C THR A 194 -2.69 11.44 -23.26
N ASN A 195 -3.48 11.31 -24.35
CA ASN A 195 -4.68 12.13 -24.56
C ASN A 195 -5.97 11.40 -24.16
N VAL A 196 -5.88 10.22 -23.57
CA VAL A 196 -7.00 9.39 -23.14
C VAL A 196 -7.19 9.45 -21.63
N VAL A 197 -6.09 9.36 -20.87
CA VAL A 197 -6.13 9.46 -19.40
C VAL A 197 -6.63 10.85 -18.97
N PRO A 198 -7.36 10.95 -17.84
CA PRO A 198 -7.96 12.22 -17.40
C PRO A 198 -6.90 13.27 -17.01
N PHE A 199 -5.70 12.83 -16.67
CA PHE A 199 -4.53 13.67 -16.39
C PHE A 199 -3.25 12.83 -16.51
N LEU A 200 -2.10 13.49 -16.72
CA LEU A 200 -0.80 12.83 -16.66
C LEU A 200 -0.36 12.66 -15.22
N LEU A 201 -0.14 11.42 -14.80
CA LEU A 201 0.10 11.06 -13.40
C LEU A 201 1.41 11.67 -12.87
N GLU A 202 2.50 11.58 -13.63
CA GLU A 202 3.79 12.20 -13.31
C GLU A 202 3.63 13.71 -13.04
N ASP A 203 2.91 14.43 -13.91
CA ASP A 203 2.70 15.87 -13.76
C ASP A 203 1.83 16.18 -12.54
N LYS A 204 0.79 15.41 -12.32
CA LYS A 204 -0.12 15.64 -11.18
C LYS A 204 0.58 15.39 -9.83
N LEU A 205 1.43 14.40 -9.74
CA LEU A 205 2.23 14.15 -8.53
C LEU A 205 3.23 15.27 -8.27
N LYS A 206 3.91 15.79 -9.32
CA LYS A 206 4.78 16.97 -9.23
C LYS A 206 4.01 18.22 -8.80
N GLU A 207 2.80 18.44 -9.33
CA GLU A 207 1.89 19.52 -8.90
C GLU A 207 1.57 19.46 -7.40
N ARG A 208 1.49 18.25 -6.83
CA ARG A 208 1.27 18.04 -5.39
C ARG A 208 2.53 18.14 -4.53
N GLY A 209 3.65 18.55 -5.12
CA GLY A 209 4.92 18.79 -4.43
C GLY A 209 5.85 17.58 -4.36
N ALA A 210 5.57 16.50 -5.07
CA ALA A 210 6.43 15.33 -5.10
C ALA A 210 7.77 15.61 -5.80
N GLN A 211 8.85 15.04 -5.27
CA GLN A 211 10.15 14.93 -5.94
C GLN A 211 10.11 13.66 -6.79
N PHE A 212 9.65 13.80 -8.04
CA PHE A 212 9.45 12.66 -8.91
C PHE A 212 10.77 12.11 -9.44
N GLU A 213 11.04 10.82 -9.18
CA GLU A 213 12.20 10.09 -9.70
C GLU A 213 11.74 9.11 -10.79
N LYS A 214 12.53 8.89 -11.82
CA LYS A 214 12.23 7.91 -12.87
C LYS A 214 13.48 7.24 -13.41
N SER A 215 13.32 6.02 -13.91
CA SER A 215 14.28 5.28 -14.72
C SER A 215 13.83 5.25 -16.18
N GLY A 216 14.54 4.51 -17.02
CA GLY A 216 14.11 4.26 -18.40
C GLY A 216 12.78 3.50 -18.48
N LEU A 217 12.19 3.50 -19.68
CA LEU A 217 10.92 2.81 -19.98
C LEU A 217 11.00 1.34 -19.55
N TRP A 218 9.95 0.87 -18.90
CA TRP A 218 9.75 -0.53 -18.51
C TRP A 218 10.86 -1.11 -17.62
N GLN A 219 11.65 -0.25 -16.97
CA GLN A 219 12.66 -0.69 -16.00
C GLN A 219 12.03 -0.90 -14.63
N ASN A 220 12.45 -1.97 -13.93
CA ASN A 220 12.11 -2.11 -12.52
C ASN A 220 12.75 -0.95 -11.74
N HIS A 221 11.93 -0.11 -11.15
CA HIS A 221 12.37 1.03 -10.36
C HIS A 221 11.43 1.27 -9.18
N VAL A 222 11.94 1.11 -7.97
CA VAL A 222 11.19 1.34 -6.72
C VAL A 222 11.83 2.49 -5.95
N VAL A 223 11.00 3.39 -5.48
CA VAL A 223 11.40 4.50 -4.61
C VAL A 223 10.75 4.31 -3.24
N THR A 224 11.55 4.47 -2.20
CA THR A 224 11.07 4.47 -0.81
C THR A 224 11.51 5.76 -0.15
N ASP A 225 10.56 6.52 0.34
CA ASP A 225 10.82 7.72 1.14
C ASP A 225 9.95 7.67 2.39
N GLN A 226 10.63 7.50 3.54
CA GLN A 226 9.96 7.20 4.79
C GLN A 226 9.05 5.95 4.60
N ARG A 227 7.76 6.07 4.91
CA ARG A 227 6.77 4.99 4.77
C ARG A 227 5.89 5.14 3.53
N VAL A 228 6.39 5.83 2.48
CA VAL A 228 5.80 5.86 1.15
C VAL A 228 6.67 5.05 0.20
N ILE A 229 6.08 4.04 -0.45
CA ILE A 229 6.79 3.11 -1.33
C ILE A 229 6.07 3.10 -2.68
N THR A 230 6.79 3.45 -3.75
CA THR A 230 6.21 3.49 -5.09
C THR A 230 7.06 2.75 -6.09
N GLY A 231 6.42 2.17 -7.11
CA GLY A 231 7.04 1.50 -8.24
C GLY A 231 6.56 2.09 -9.56
N GLN A 232 7.49 2.24 -10.52
CA GLN A 232 7.24 3.00 -11.74
C GLN A 232 6.22 2.34 -12.69
N ASN A 233 6.26 1.03 -12.83
CA ASN A 233 5.55 0.29 -13.89
C ASN A 233 5.32 -1.17 -13.47
N PRO A 234 4.68 -2.03 -14.30
CA PRO A 234 4.40 -3.42 -13.95
C PRO A 234 5.66 -4.22 -13.55
N GLN A 235 6.83 -3.94 -14.13
CA GLN A 235 8.08 -4.60 -13.81
C GLN A 235 8.54 -4.35 -12.37
N SER A 236 8.02 -3.30 -11.74
CA SER A 236 8.32 -2.93 -10.35
C SER A 236 7.44 -3.64 -9.31
N ALA A 237 6.37 -4.32 -9.74
CA ALA A 237 5.33 -4.82 -8.86
C ALA A 237 5.88 -5.75 -7.75
N LYS A 238 6.67 -6.76 -8.11
CA LYS A 238 7.29 -7.66 -7.14
C LYS A 238 8.19 -6.92 -6.14
N SER A 239 9.03 -6.03 -6.65
CA SER A 239 9.98 -5.27 -5.83
C SER A 239 9.29 -4.30 -4.88
N VAL A 240 8.10 -3.78 -5.22
CA VAL A 240 7.27 -3.00 -4.28
C VAL A 240 6.78 -3.90 -3.14
N GLY A 241 6.32 -5.12 -3.44
CA GLY A 241 5.96 -6.11 -2.41
C GLY A 241 7.13 -6.43 -1.47
N GLU A 242 8.33 -6.62 -2.03
CA GLU A 242 9.56 -6.86 -1.26
C GLU A 242 9.92 -5.65 -0.37
N ALA A 243 9.79 -4.43 -0.88
CA ALA A 243 10.03 -3.21 -0.12
C ALA A 243 9.03 -3.03 1.03
N ILE A 244 7.74 -3.31 0.80
CA ILE A 244 6.71 -3.30 1.85
C ILE A 244 7.06 -4.32 2.93
N ALA A 245 7.36 -5.57 2.56
CA ALA A 245 7.72 -6.62 3.52
C ALA A 245 8.95 -6.25 4.34
N LYS A 246 9.96 -5.67 3.71
CA LYS A 246 11.19 -5.19 4.38
C LYS A 246 10.89 -4.09 5.40
N GLU A 247 10.09 -3.10 5.02
CA GLU A 247 9.76 -1.96 5.88
C GLU A 247 8.90 -2.37 7.08
N LEU A 248 7.96 -3.31 6.89
CA LEU A 248 7.11 -3.82 7.97
C LEU A 248 7.86 -4.72 8.99
N ASN A 249 9.08 -5.18 8.64
CA ASN A 249 9.90 -6.02 9.51
C ASN A 249 11.01 -5.24 10.24
N GLN A 250 11.08 -3.91 10.08
CA GLN A 250 12.00 -3.03 10.82
C GLN A 250 11.41 -2.62 12.18
#